data_aa2ac273eef1e74f1bcf360fec9e756c
#
_entry.id   aa2ac273eef1e74f1bcf360fec9e756c
#
_cell.length_a   1.000
_cell.length_b   1.000
_cell.length_c   1.000
_cell.angle_alpha   90.00
_cell.angle_beta   90.00
_cell.angle_gamma   90.00
#
_symmetry.space_group_name_H-M   'P 1'
#
loop_
_entity.id
_entity.type
_entity.pdbx_description
1 polymer ?
#
loop_
_entity_poly.entity_id
_entity_poly.type
_entity_poly.pdbx_seq_one_letter_code
_entity_poly.pdbx_strand_id
1 'polypeptide(L)'
;KSTLLRCATLLETMDAGTLKLGGETACEDKDGVSVYVGKKELREIKNTYGLVFQNFNLFPHYTVMKNVTDAPVCVQKRDKNEVEKEAKELLKKVGLDGKENSYPCQLSGGQQQRVAIARALAMNPEMLFFDEPTSALDPEITAGILKVLRQLADEKMTMIIVTHEIEFARKVADRVIFMDGGVIVEQGKPEDVIDNPSNERTKAFLQKMEK
;
A
#
# COMPACT_ATOMS: atom_id res chain seq x y z
N LYS A 1 13.21 0.77 -4.93
CA LYS A 1 12.07 1.03 -4.02
C LYS A 1 11.09 -0.13 -4.04
N SER A 2 10.53 -0.49 -5.19
CA SER A 2 9.56 -1.60 -5.31
C SER A 2 10.13 -2.95 -4.87
N THR A 3 11.42 -3.25 -5.13
CA THR A 3 12.09 -4.46 -4.61
C THR A 3 12.08 -4.50 -3.08
N LEU A 4 12.42 -3.38 -2.42
CA LEU A 4 12.37 -3.29 -0.95
C LEU A 4 10.94 -3.53 -0.43
N LEU A 5 9.94 -2.91 -1.06
CA LEU A 5 8.54 -3.10 -0.70
C LEU A 5 8.10 -4.55 -0.91
N ARG A 6 8.50 -5.20 -2.01
CA ARG A 6 8.19 -6.61 -2.29
C ARG A 6 8.83 -7.55 -1.26
N CYS A 7 10.06 -7.27 -0.83
CA CYS A 7 10.68 -8.00 0.28
C CYS A 7 9.92 -7.76 1.60
N ALA A 8 9.59 -6.51 1.91
CA ALA A 8 8.85 -6.16 3.12
C ALA A 8 7.44 -6.80 3.16
N THR A 9 6.83 -7.02 2.00
CA THR A 9 5.51 -7.68 1.87
C THR A 9 5.61 -9.19 1.60
N LEU A 10 6.78 -9.79 1.78
CA LEU A 10 7.00 -11.23 1.61
C LEU A 10 6.57 -11.77 0.23
N LEU A 11 6.63 -10.92 -0.80
CA LEU A 11 6.47 -11.32 -2.21
C LEU A 11 7.81 -11.80 -2.79
N GLU A 12 8.91 -11.29 -2.27
CA GLU A 12 10.27 -11.72 -2.59
C GLU A 12 11.03 -11.99 -1.29
N THR A 13 12.03 -12.84 -1.37
CA THR A 13 12.92 -13.15 -0.24
C THR A 13 14.09 -12.18 -0.23
N MET A 14 14.50 -11.73 0.96
CA MET A 14 15.74 -10.97 1.15
C MET A 14 16.92 -11.93 1.21
N ASP A 15 18.05 -11.52 0.66
CA ASP A 15 19.31 -12.29 0.76
C ASP A 15 19.86 -12.22 2.19
N ALA A 16 19.87 -11.02 2.78
CA ALA A 16 20.36 -10.74 4.12
C ALA A 16 19.50 -9.67 4.83
N GLY A 17 19.53 -9.67 6.16
CA GLY A 17 18.83 -8.72 6.99
C GLY A 17 17.70 -9.32 7.82
N THR A 18 17.09 -8.49 8.67
CA THR A 18 15.99 -8.85 9.56
C THR A 18 14.74 -8.08 9.17
N LEU A 19 13.59 -8.76 9.07
CA LEU A 19 12.29 -8.17 8.81
C LEU A 19 11.34 -8.45 9.98
N LYS A 20 10.79 -7.36 10.54
CA LYS A 20 9.74 -7.42 11.58
C LYS A 20 8.53 -6.60 11.11
N LEU A 21 7.33 -7.16 11.27
CA LEU A 21 6.05 -6.56 10.91
C LEU A 21 5.08 -6.74 12.07
N GLY A 22 4.42 -5.66 12.52
CA GLY A 22 3.48 -5.73 13.64
C GLY A 22 4.07 -6.28 14.94
N GLY A 23 5.38 -6.15 15.13
CA GLY A 23 6.10 -6.74 16.27
C GLY A 23 6.56 -8.19 16.06
N GLU A 24 6.05 -8.88 15.05
CA GLU A 24 6.40 -10.27 14.71
C GLU A 24 7.63 -10.31 13.77
N THR A 25 8.52 -11.28 14.00
CA THR A 25 9.72 -11.48 13.18
C THR A 25 9.40 -12.41 12.02
N ALA A 26 9.48 -11.91 10.79
CA ALA A 26 9.31 -12.71 9.57
C ALA A 26 10.60 -13.43 9.15
N CYS A 27 11.73 -12.77 9.29
CA CYS A 27 13.06 -13.38 9.13
C CYS A 27 14.11 -12.66 9.98
N GLU A 28 15.17 -13.39 10.30
CA GLU A 28 16.35 -12.88 11.01
C GLU A 28 17.61 -13.08 10.19
N ASP A 29 18.52 -12.12 10.28
CA ASP A 29 19.86 -12.26 9.75
C ASP A 29 20.66 -13.28 10.58
N LYS A 30 21.16 -14.30 9.93
CA LYS A 30 22.09 -15.28 10.52
C LYS A 30 23.31 -15.40 9.61
N ASP A 31 24.42 -14.85 10.06
CA ASP A 31 25.69 -14.88 9.34
C ASP A 31 25.59 -14.29 7.91
N GLY A 32 24.84 -13.21 7.74
CA GLY A 32 24.67 -12.52 6.45
C GLY A 32 23.64 -13.19 5.52
N VAL A 33 22.78 -14.07 6.05
CA VAL A 33 21.67 -14.69 5.31
C VAL A 33 20.37 -14.52 6.08
N SER A 34 19.32 -14.11 5.40
CA SER A 34 17.98 -14.02 6.00
C SER A 34 17.34 -15.39 6.17
N VAL A 35 17.13 -15.80 7.41
CA VAL A 35 16.44 -17.04 7.77
C VAL A 35 14.99 -16.75 8.14
N TYR A 36 14.07 -17.24 7.32
CA TYR A 36 12.64 -17.01 7.49
C TYR A 36 12.03 -17.98 8.51
N VAL A 37 11.02 -17.51 9.24
CA VAL A 37 10.21 -18.37 10.11
C VAL A 37 9.35 -19.34 9.31
N GLY A 38 8.65 -20.25 9.98
CA GLY A 38 7.87 -21.29 9.33
C GLY A 38 6.69 -20.75 8.51
N LYS A 39 6.19 -21.56 7.56
CA LYS A 39 5.10 -21.16 6.67
C LYS A 39 3.81 -20.75 7.41
N LYS A 40 3.58 -21.32 8.59
CA LYS A 40 2.38 -21.00 9.39
C LYS A 40 2.49 -19.57 9.95
N GLU A 41 3.63 -19.25 10.56
CA GLU A 41 3.90 -17.93 11.13
C GLU A 41 3.92 -16.86 10.01
N LEU A 42 4.56 -17.14 8.87
CA LEU A 42 4.53 -16.24 7.71
C LEU A 42 3.10 -15.95 7.21
N ARG A 43 2.20 -16.94 7.31
CA ARG A 43 0.80 -16.75 6.94
C ARG A 43 0.07 -15.84 7.93
N GLU A 44 0.36 -15.99 9.21
CA GLU A 44 -0.19 -15.12 10.26
C GLU A 44 0.29 -13.68 10.08
N ILE A 45 1.59 -13.48 9.86
CA ILE A 45 2.18 -12.17 9.55
C ILE A 45 1.55 -11.54 8.29
N LYS A 46 1.29 -12.32 7.24
CA LYS A 46 0.65 -11.82 6.01
C LYS A 46 -0.79 -11.32 6.22
N ASN A 47 -1.45 -11.70 7.30
CA ASN A 47 -2.77 -11.19 7.64
C ASN A 47 -2.73 -9.83 8.37
N THR A 48 -1.56 -9.38 8.83
CA THR A 48 -1.42 -8.10 9.55
C THR A 48 -1.33 -6.90 8.61
N TYR A 49 -1.08 -7.11 7.33
CA TYR A 49 -0.96 -6.02 6.37
C TYR A 49 -1.78 -6.23 5.11
N GLY A 50 -2.14 -5.12 4.47
CA GLY A 50 -2.70 -5.08 3.12
C GLY A 50 -1.69 -4.54 2.12
N LEU A 51 -1.76 -5.00 0.86
CA LEU A 51 -0.93 -4.52 -0.24
C LEU A 51 -1.79 -4.06 -1.40
N VAL A 52 -1.52 -2.84 -1.86
CA VAL A 52 -2.15 -2.23 -3.03
C VAL A 52 -1.09 -2.04 -4.11
N PHE A 53 -1.30 -2.69 -5.25
CA PHE A 53 -0.38 -2.68 -6.39
C PHE A 53 -0.64 -1.50 -7.33
N GLN A 54 0.37 -1.15 -8.12
CA GLN A 54 0.30 -0.18 -9.20
C GLN A 54 -0.79 -0.54 -10.25
N ASN A 55 -0.91 -1.80 -10.64
CA ASN A 55 -1.81 -2.30 -11.68
C ASN A 55 -3.14 -2.84 -11.14
N PHE A 56 -3.62 -2.37 -10.00
CA PHE A 56 -4.88 -2.74 -9.34
C PHE A 56 -5.00 -4.24 -9.00
N ASN A 57 -4.63 -5.13 -9.89
CA ASN A 57 -4.65 -6.60 -9.76
C ASN A 57 -6.01 -7.13 -9.26
N LEU A 58 -7.11 -6.61 -9.83
CA LEU A 58 -8.44 -7.10 -9.55
C LEU A 58 -8.69 -8.43 -10.29
N PHE A 59 -9.49 -9.29 -9.68
CA PHE A 59 -9.98 -10.49 -10.34
C PHE A 59 -11.03 -10.11 -11.39
N PRO A 60 -10.74 -10.26 -12.70
CA PRO A 60 -11.58 -9.69 -13.75
C PRO A 60 -12.97 -10.34 -13.85
N HIS A 61 -13.10 -11.59 -13.40
CA HIS A 61 -14.36 -12.35 -13.42
C HIS A 61 -15.17 -12.19 -12.13
N TYR A 62 -14.66 -11.42 -11.14
CA TYR A 62 -15.36 -11.12 -9.91
C TYR A 62 -16.01 -9.75 -10.01
N THR A 63 -17.20 -9.63 -9.44
CA THR A 63 -17.79 -8.30 -9.19
C THR A 63 -16.93 -7.51 -8.21
N VAL A 64 -17.16 -6.21 -8.10
CA VAL A 64 -16.56 -5.35 -7.08
C VAL A 64 -16.76 -5.93 -5.69
N MET A 65 -18.01 -6.28 -5.34
CA MET A 65 -18.32 -6.90 -4.05
C MET A 65 -17.49 -8.15 -3.82
N LYS A 66 -17.43 -9.06 -4.77
CA LYS A 66 -16.67 -10.30 -4.63
C LYS A 66 -15.16 -10.08 -4.56
N ASN A 67 -14.60 -9.09 -5.28
CA ASN A 67 -13.19 -8.70 -5.14
C ASN A 67 -12.85 -8.27 -3.71
N VAL A 68 -13.76 -7.59 -3.03
CA VAL A 68 -13.55 -7.09 -1.67
C VAL A 68 -13.79 -8.18 -0.61
N THR A 69 -14.78 -9.05 -0.81
CA THR A 69 -15.24 -9.98 0.22
C THR A 69 -14.60 -11.37 0.19
N ASP A 70 -14.02 -11.77 -0.96
CA ASP A 70 -13.53 -13.14 -1.15
C ASP A 70 -12.44 -13.54 -0.13
N ALA A 71 -11.44 -12.69 0.07
CA ALA A 71 -10.33 -12.99 0.99
C ALA A 71 -10.79 -13.04 2.48
N PRO A 72 -11.54 -12.09 3.03
CA PRO A 72 -12.06 -12.19 4.39
C PRO A 72 -12.86 -13.46 4.63
N VAL A 73 -13.72 -13.85 3.68
CA VAL A 73 -14.55 -15.06 3.81
C VAL A 73 -13.71 -16.34 3.65
N CYS A 74 -12.89 -16.43 2.59
CA CYS A 74 -12.18 -17.66 2.25
C CYS A 74 -10.91 -17.89 3.08
N VAL A 75 -10.17 -16.83 3.41
CA VAL A 75 -8.88 -16.91 4.13
C VAL A 75 -9.07 -16.76 5.63
N GLN A 76 -9.80 -15.70 6.07
CA GLN A 76 -10.02 -15.42 7.48
C GLN A 76 -11.21 -16.20 8.05
N LYS A 77 -12.01 -16.88 7.20
CA LYS A 77 -13.21 -17.67 7.62
C LYS A 77 -14.26 -16.86 8.35
N ARG A 78 -14.37 -15.56 8.04
CA ARG A 78 -15.37 -14.66 8.62
C ARG A 78 -16.75 -14.93 8.05
N ASP A 79 -17.80 -14.56 8.80
CA ASP A 79 -19.19 -14.68 8.33
C ASP A 79 -19.42 -13.83 7.07
N LYS A 80 -20.03 -14.43 6.06
CA LYS A 80 -20.26 -13.80 4.76
C LYS A 80 -21.15 -12.56 4.85
N ASN A 81 -22.20 -12.60 5.65
CA ASN A 81 -23.17 -11.49 5.74
C ASN A 81 -22.55 -10.28 6.46
N GLU A 82 -21.73 -10.53 7.49
CA GLU A 82 -20.98 -9.47 8.18
C GLU A 82 -19.96 -8.84 7.25
N VAL A 83 -19.18 -9.65 6.52
CA VAL A 83 -18.19 -9.17 5.54
C VAL A 83 -18.85 -8.37 4.41
N GLU A 84 -20.00 -8.81 3.88
CA GLU A 84 -20.72 -8.07 2.84
C GLU A 84 -21.24 -6.72 3.35
N LYS A 85 -21.67 -6.62 4.61
CA LYS A 85 -22.09 -5.36 5.22
C LYS A 85 -20.90 -4.40 5.35
N GLU A 86 -19.78 -4.87 5.91
CA GLU A 86 -18.54 -4.06 6.02
C GLU A 86 -18.02 -3.63 4.65
N ALA A 87 -18.03 -4.53 3.66
CA ALA A 87 -17.61 -4.23 2.30
C ALA A 87 -18.42 -3.09 1.66
N LYS A 88 -19.74 -3.02 1.91
CA LYS A 88 -20.57 -1.89 1.45
C LYS A 88 -20.13 -0.57 2.09
N GLU A 89 -19.84 -0.58 3.39
CA GLU A 89 -19.34 0.60 4.09
C GLU A 89 -17.97 1.06 3.55
N LEU A 90 -17.06 0.09 3.31
CA LEU A 90 -15.76 0.38 2.70
C LEU A 90 -15.90 0.94 1.27
N LEU A 91 -16.76 0.35 0.45
CA LEU A 91 -17.01 0.84 -0.90
C LEU A 91 -17.58 2.25 -0.89
N LYS A 92 -18.52 2.54 0.00
CA LYS A 92 -19.04 3.89 0.21
C LYS A 92 -17.93 4.87 0.66
N LYS A 93 -17.08 4.45 1.59
CA LYS A 93 -15.93 5.22 2.08
C LYS A 93 -14.97 5.62 0.96
N VAL A 94 -14.71 4.73 0.01
CA VAL A 94 -13.85 5.02 -1.15
C VAL A 94 -14.62 5.63 -2.34
N GLY A 95 -15.91 5.97 -2.18
CA GLY A 95 -16.73 6.63 -3.20
C GLY A 95 -17.15 5.70 -4.35
N LEU A 96 -17.47 4.45 -4.04
CA LEU A 96 -17.93 3.42 -4.98
C LEU A 96 -19.32 2.88 -4.63
N ASP A 97 -20.13 3.67 -3.93
CA ASP A 97 -21.52 3.34 -3.61
C ASP A 97 -22.31 3.06 -4.90
N GLY A 98 -23.09 1.97 -4.92
CA GLY A 98 -23.86 1.54 -6.09
C GLY A 98 -23.04 0.82 -7.18
N LYS A 99 -21.74 0.52 -6.95
CA LYS A 99 -20.89 -0.21 -7.89
C LYS A 99 -20.62 -1.68 -7.51
N GLU A 100 -21.31 -2.19 -6.49
CA GLU A 100 -21.08 -3.51 -5.89
C GLU A 100 -21.15 -4.65 -6.89
N ASN A 101 -22.09 -4.56 -7.85
CA ASN A 101 -22.33 -5.57 -8.87
C ASN A 101 -21.57 -5.33 -10.18
N SER A 102 -20.83 -4.22 -10.30
CA SER A 102 -20.02 -3.94 -11.50
C SER A 102 -18.81 -4.88 -11.56
N TYR A 103 -18.33 -5.11 -12.77
CA TYR A 103 -17.08 -5.84 -13.03
C TYR A 103 -15.93 -4.86 -13.28
N PRO A 104 -14.66 -5.26 -13.06
CA PRO A 104 -13.51 -4.39 -13.30
C PRO A 104 -13.49 -3.72 -14.68
N CYS A 105 -13.87 -4.42 -15.73
CA CYS A 105 -13.93 -3.88 -17.11
C CYS A 105 -14.96 -2.74 -17.28
N GLN A 106 -15.88 -2.56 -16.34
CA GLN A 106 -16.91 -1.51 -16.36
C GLN A 106 -16.48 -0.28 -15.53
N LEU A 107 -15.28 -0.30 -14.98
CA LEU A 107 -14.76 0.72 -14.08
C LEU A 107 -13.62 1.51 -14.73
N SER A 108 -13.54 2.82 -14.45
CA SER A 108 -12.35 3.60 -14.76
C SER A 108 -11.14 3.12 -13.93
N GLY A 109 -9.92 3.43 -14.38
CA GLY A 109 -8.70 3.09 -13.64
C GLY A 109 -8.71 3.53 -12.18
N GLY A 110 -9.16 4.77 -11.90
CA GLY A 110 -9.30 5.27 -10.54
C GLY A 110 -10.37 4.54 -9.72
N GLN A 111 -11.46 4.10 -10.34
CA GLN A 111 -12.44 3.25 -9.67
C GLN A 111 -11.87 1.88 -9.35
N GLN A 112 -11.11 1.28 -10.28
CA GLN A 112 -10.42 0.00 -10.05
C GLN A 112 -9.41 0.12 -8.90
N GLN A 113 -8.65 1.20 -8.82
CA GLN A 113 -7.71 1.45 -7.72
C GLN A 113 -8.44 1.59 -6.38
N ARG A 114 -9.57 2.27 -6.34
CA ARG A 114 -10.39 2.37 -5.12
C ARG A 114 -10.96 1.02 -4.69
N VAL A 115 -11.32 0.14 -5.61
CA VAL A 115 -11.69 -1.26 -5.30
C VAL A 115 -10.50 -2.01 -4.71
N ALA A 116 -9.28 -1.85 -5.26
CA ALA A 116 -8.07 -2.48 -4.74
C ALA A 116 -7.76 -2.01 -3.30
N ILE A 117 -7.96 -0.72 -3.01
CA ILE A 117 -7.83 -0.16 -1.65
C ILE A 117 -8.90 -0.77 -0.71
N ALA A 118 -10.17 -0.78 -1.13
CA ALA A 118 -11.25 -1.37 -0.34
C ALA A 118 -11.01 -2.88 -0.05
N ARG A 119 -10.49 -3.62 -1.04
CA ARG A 119 -10.11 -5.02 -0.89
C ARG A 119 -9.01 -5.21 0.16
N ALA A 120 -8.00 -4.36 0.16
CA ALA A 120 -6.93 -4.42 1.15
C ALA A 120 -7.46 -4.09 2.56
N LEU A 121 -8.31 -3.08 2.69
CA LEU A 121 -8.94 -2.69 3.96
C LEU A 121 -9.89 -3.75 4.52
N ALA A 122 -10.58 -4.52 3.67
CA ALA A 122 -11.54 -5.55 4.09
C ALA A 122 -10.90 -6.68 4.93
N MET A 123 -9.59 -6.86 4.81
CA MET A 123 -8.82 -7.80 5.63
C MET A 123 -8.56 -7.29 7.06
N ASN A 124 -9.00 -6.08 7.41
CA ASN A 124 -8.73 -5.40 8.69
C ASN A 124 -7.24 -5.36 9.03
N PRO A 125 -6.39 -4.85 8.14
CA PRO A 125 -4.95 -4.84 8.33
C PRO A 125 -4.51 -3.80 9.37
N GLU A 126 -3.40 -4.07 10.08
CA GLU A 126 -2.74 -3.11 10.96
C GLU A 126 -1.96 -2.04 10.17
N MET A 127 -1.52 -2.40 8.96
CA MET A 127 -0.79 -1.50 8.07
C MET A 127 -1.10 -1.76 6.59
N LEU A 128 -0.91 -0.75 5.76
CA LEU A 128 -1.08 -0.83 4.31
C LEU A 128 0.22 -0.48 3.59
N PHE A 129 0.55 -1.27 2.60
CA PHE A 129 1.63 -0.99 1.65
C PHE A 129 1.04 -0.55 0.31
N PHE A 130 1.63 0.47 -0.28
CA PHE A 130 1.23 0.98 -1.59
C PHE A 130 2.46 1.05 -2.51
N ASP A 131 2.40 0.35 -3.64
CA ASP A 131 3.44 0.43 -4.68
C ASP A 131 2.94 1.33 -5.81
N GLU A 132 3.33 2.59 -5.78
CA GLU A 132 2.99 3.64 -6.76
C GLU A 132 1.48 3.69 -7.11
N PRO A 133 0.59 3.94 -6.15
CA PRO A 133 -0.86 3.79 -6.32
C PRO A 133 -1.50 4.75 -7.33
N THR A 134 -0.74 5.73 -7.85
CA THR A 134 -1.23 6.76 -8.79
C THR A 134 -0.55 6.70 -10.15
N SER A 135 0.54 5.97 -10.32
CA SER A 135 1.39 6.03 -11.52
C SER A 135 0.72 5.54 -12.82
N ALA A 136 -0.33 4.72 -12.70
CA ALA A 136 -1.12 4.22 -13.84
C ALA A 136 -2.38 5.06 -14.12
N LEU A 137 -2.49 6.28 -13.53
CA LEU A 137 -3.68 7.10 -13.56
C LEU A 137 -3.40 8.49 -14.14
N ASP A 138 -4.40 9.07 -14.78
CA ASP A 138 -4.36 10.46 -15.22
C ASP A 138 -4.33 11.42 -14.00
N PRO A 139 -3.75 12.63 -14.14
CA PRO A 139 -3.61 13.60 -13.04
C PRO A 139 -4.94 13.96 -12.36
N GLU A 140 -6.02 14.07 -13.12
CA GLU A 140 -7.36 14.37 -12.59
C GLU A 140 -7.88 13.25 -11.69
N ILE A 141 -7.64 12.00 -12.08
CA ILE A 141 -8.04 10.80 -11.33
C ILE A 141 -7.13 10.59 -10.11
N THR A 142 -5.84 10.90 -10.24
CA THR A 142 -4.83 10.85 -9.18
C THR A 142 -5.29 11.62 -7.93
N ALA A 143 -5.79 12.85 -8.10
CA ALA A 143 -6.29 13.66 -6.98
C ALA A 143 -7.36 12.92 -6.14
N GLY A 144 -8.22 12.14 -6.79
CA GLY A 144 -9.24 11.33 -6.11
C GLY A 144 -8.66 10.19 -5.26
N ILE A 145 -7.57 9.56 -5.69
CA ILE A 145 -6.87 8.52 -4.92
C ILE A 145 -6.11 9.14 -3.74
N LEU A 146 -5.38 10.24 -3.99
CA LEU A 146 -4.65 10.94 -2.93
C LEU A 146 -5.59 11.43 -1.81
N LYS A 147 -6.84 11.81 -2.15
CA LYS A 147 -7.86 12.15 -1.15
C LYS A 147 -8.22 10.94 -0.27
N VAL A 148 -8.39 9.75 -0.85
CA VAL A 148 -8.65 8.53 -0.09
C VAL A 148 -7.48 8.19 0.83
N LEU A 149 -6.24 8.27 0.32
CA LEU A 149 -5.05 8.02 1.14
C LEU A 149 -4.91 9.02 2.29
N ARG A 150 -5.22 10.31 2.04
CA ARG A 150 -5.23 11.33 3.09
C ARG A 150 -6.26 11.00 4.18
N GLN A 151 -7.47 10.61 3.80
CA GLN A 151 -8.50 10.21 4.75
C GLN A 151 -8.03 9.04 5.62
N LEU A 152 -7.35 8.03 5.05
CA LEU A 152 -6.77 6.92 5.82
C LEU A 152 -5.68 7.39 6.79
N ALA A 153 -4.84 8.35 6.38
CA ALA A 153 -3.83 8.96 7.25
C ALA A 153 -4.47 9.72 8.43
N ASP A 154 -5.53 10.49 8.18
CA ASP A 154 -6.28 11.21 9.22
C ASP A 154 -6.91 10.23 10.24
N GLU A 155 -7.30 9.04 9.79
CA GLU A 155 -7.80 7.92 10.63
C GLU A 155 -6.67 7.15 11.35
N LYS A 156 -5.41 7.60 11.22
CA LYS A 156 -4.23 7.00 11.85
C LYS A 156 -3.90 5.58 11.34
N MET A 157 -4.29 5.26 10.10
CA MET A 157 -3.84 4.03 9.45
C MET A 157 -2.33 4.10 9.20
N THR A 158 -1.59 3.12 9.66
CA THR A 158 -0.17 2.98 9.33
C THR A 158 0.00 2.65 7.86
N MET A 159 0.74 3.47 7.12
CA MET A 159 0.92 3.29 5.68
C MET A 159 2.39 3.44 5.28
N ILE A 160 2.83 2.57 4.37
CA ILE A 160 4.11 2.70 3.68
C ILE A 160 3.81 2.86 2.19
N ILE A 161 4.14 4.04 1.65
CA ILE A 161 3.76 4.43 0.30
C ILE A 161 5.02 4.68 -0.54
N VAL A 162 5.22 3.89 -1.59
CA VAL A 162 6.17 4.23 -2.66
C VAL A 162 5.44 5.15 -3.62
N THR A 163 5.94 6.37 -3.79
CA THR A 163 5.29 7.38 -4.63
C THR A 163 6.30 8.32 -5.26
N HIS A 164 5.90 9.00 -6.31
CA HIS A 164 6.54 10.17 -6.90
C HIS A 164 5.73 11.46 -6.69
N GLU A 165 4.62 11.38 -5.98
CA GLU A 165 3.77 12.52 -5.61
C GLU A 165 4.38 13.28 -4.43
N ILE A 166 5.36 14.15 -4.70
CA ILE A 166 6.14 14.83 -3.65
C ILE A 166 5.25 15.74 -2.80
N GLU A 167 4.33 16.48 -3.42
CA GLU A 167 3.40 17.36 -2.70
C GLU A 167 2.46 16.60 -1.77
N PHE A 168 2.07 15.39 -2.14
CA PHE A 168 1.30 14.52 -1.26
C PHE A 168 2.14 14.05 -0.08
N ALA A 169 3.37 13.55 -0.34
CA ALA A 169 4.29 13.12 0.70
C ALA A 169 4.59 14.26 1.70
N ARG A 170 4.83 15.49 1.19
CA ARG A 170 5.06 16.69 2.02
C ARG A 170 3.94 16.96 3.02
N LYS A 171 2.67 16.74 2.59
CA LYS A 171 1.48 17.11 3.38
C LYS A 171 0.96 16.00 4.30
N VAL A 172 1.35 14.75 4.06
CA VAL A 172 0.68 13.59 4.70
C VAL A 172 1.66 12.68 5.43
N ALA A 173 2.93 12.61 4.98
CA ALA A 173 3.88 11.70 5.58
C ALA A 173 4.41 12.21 6.93
N ASP A 174 4.51 11.32 7.92
CA ASP A 174 5.25 11.58 9.17
C ASP A 174 6.77 11.43 8.95
N ARG A 175 7.17 10.59 7.99
CA ARG A 175 8.56 10.32 7.64
C ARG A 175 8.72 10.10 6.15
N VAL A 176 9.75 10.67 5.58
CA VAL A 176 10.15 10.49 4.17
C VAL A 176 11.48 9.76 4.10
N ILE A 177 11.61 8.83 3.16
CA ILE A 177 12.83 8.09 2.87
C ILE A 177 13.14 8.27 1.38
N PHE A 178 14.20 9.00 1.06
CA PHE A 178 14.69 9.13 -0.31
C PHE A 178 15.69 8.03 -0.63
N MET A 179 15.41 7.27 -1.69
CA MET A 179 16.25 6.16 -2.15
C MET A 179 16.71 6.37 -3.60
N ASP A 180 18.00 6.21 -3.83
CA ASP A 180 18.61 6.24 -5.15
C ASP A 180 19.74 5.19 -5.24
N GLY A 181 19.95 4.59 -6.42
CA GLY A 181 21.00 3.58 -6.62
C GLY A 181 20.90 2.35 -5.69
N GLY A 182 19.71 2.03 -5.16
CA GLY A 182 19.51 0.88 -4.27
C GLY A 182 19.77 1.15 -2.78
N VAL A 183 20.20 2.37 -2.42
CA VAL A 183 20.51 2.75 -1.03
C VAL A 183 19.60 3.87 -0.52
N ILE A 184 19.46 3.98 0.80
CA ILE A 184 18.83 5.14 1.44
C ILE A 184 19.84 6.28 1.40
N VAL A 185 19.50 7.35 0.70
CA VAL A 185 20.33 8.54 0.54
C VAL A 185 20.06 9.56 1.64
N GLU A 186 18.77 9.75 1.96
CA GLU A 186 18.32 10.69 2.98
C GLU A 186 16.99 10.23 3.58
N GLN A 187 16.77 10.51 4.87
CA GLN A 187 15.52 10.21 5.54
C GLN A 187 15.29 11.14 6.73
N GLY A 188 14.02 11.47 6.97
CA GLY A 188 13.65 12.38 8.04
C GLY A 188 12.18 12.77 7.97
N LYS A 189 11.83 13.88 8.61
CA LYS A 189 10.53 14.51 8.44
C LYS A 189 10.41 15.12 7.03
N PRO A 190 9.21 15.35 6.50
CA PRO A 190 9.02 16.03 5.21
C PRO A 190 9.78 17.35 5.11
N GLU A 191 9.76 18.17 6.17
CA GLU A 191 10.45 19.48 6.19
C GLU A 191 11.97 19.34 6.01
N ASP A 192 12.57 18.26 6.55
CA ASP A 192 14.01 18.03 6.47
C ASP A 192 14.44 17.45 5.11
N VAL A 193 13.62 16.57 4.52
CA VAL A 193 14.00 15.81 3.32
C VAL A 193 13.48 16.47 2.03
N ILE A 194 12.30 17.13 2.09
CA ILE A 194 11.67 17.74 0.91
C ILE A 194 11.94 19.24 0.87
N ASP A 195 11.73 19.97 1.98
CA ASP A 195 11.84 21.44 1.98
C ASP A 195 13.29 21.90 2.17
N ASN A 196 14.05 21.22 3.01
CA ASN A 196 15.44 21.58 3.36
C ASN A 196 16.39 20.38 3.22
N PRO A 197 16.48 19.73 2.03
CA PRO A 197 17.33 18.57 1.84
C PRO A 197 18.79 18.89 2.09
N SER A 198 19.48 18.05 2.84
CA SER A 198 20.91 18.19 3.12
C SER A 198 21.78 17.57 2.02
N ASN A 199 21.30 16.49 1.42
CA ASN A 199 22.04 15.74 0.41
C ASN A 199 21.87 16.33 -0.99
N GLU A 200 22.99 16.54 -1.69
CA GLU A 200 23.00 17.10 -3.06
C GLU A 200 22.21 16.25 -4.08
N ARG A 201 22.18 14.92 -3.89
CA ARG A 201 21.41 14.03 -4.76
C ARG A 201 19.90 14.20 -4.58
N THR A 202 19.46 14.41 -3.32
CA THR A 202 18.06 14.73 -3.00
C THR A 202 17.67 16.06 -3.61
N LYS A 203 18.48 17.10 -3.45
CA LYS A 203 18.26 18.43 -4.06
C LYS A 203 18.10 18.34 -5.58
N ALA A 204 19.04 17.65 -6.25
CA ALA A 204 19.02 17.48 -7.69
C ALA A 204 17.78 16.71 -8.18
N PHE A 205 17.26 15.77 -7.41
CA PHE A 205 16.03 15.05 -7.72
C PHE A 205 14.81 15.95 -7.60
N LEU A 206 14.67 16.67 -6.49
CA LEU A 206 13.51 17.55 -6.22
C LEU A 206 13.43 18.68 -7.26
N GLN A 207 14.55 19.32 -7.62
CA GLN A 207 14.59 20.36 -8.65
C GLN A 207 14.11 19.89 -10.04
N LYS A 208 14.23 18.58 -10.34
CA LYS A 208 13.70 18.00 -11.59
C LYS A 208 12.20 17.77 -11.54
N MET A 209 11.64 17.58 -10.37
CA MET A 209 10.20 17.32 -10.18
C MET A 209 9.37 18.60 -10.09
N GLU A 210 10.01 19.75 -9.85
CA GLU A 210 9.37 21.09 -9.81
C GLU A 210 9.25 21.74 -11.20
N LYS A 211 9.87 21.16 -12.24
CA LYS A 211 9.78 21.60 -13.64
C LYS A 211 8.75 20.80 -14.41
#